data_76236fed58b553456049f87797159faa
#
_entry.id   76236fed58b553456049f87797159faa
#
_cell.length_a   1.000
_cell.length_b   1.000
_cell.length_c   1.000
_cell.angle_alpha   90.00
_cell.angle_beta   90.00
_cell.angle_gamma   90.00
#
_symmetry.space_group_name_H-M   'P 1'
#
loop_
_entity.id
_entity.type
_entity.pdbx_description
1 polymer ?
#
loop_
_entity_poly.entity_id
_entity_poly.type
_entity_poly.pdbx_seq_one_letter_code
_entity_poly.pdbx_strand_id
1 'polypeptide(L)'
;MKIATWNVEWATPRSSKGKRIQEILRSLEADVIVLTEGNEELLPPGHIVDAGTDWGYTPKSPRNRKVLLWSRYQLSDVRTQTSRDIPSGRFVSACVTMPDGIFTVCGVCIPWKDAHVRSGRCDRAPWQDHVDFVAGLHEEIRNCVGPLVVAGDFNQRFPRGTQPLAVFEALRDCCSPLELHSVGLDEKPLIDHIATTNQFSKKSVEVIPDHDESGKLSDHRGISILFDFNL
;
A
#
# COMPACT_ATOMS: atom_id res chain seq x y z
N MET A 1 -1.67 8.70 -16.14
CA MET A 1 -2.24 8.43 -14.80
C MET A 1 -1.13 8.32 -13.78
N LYS A 2 -1.26 8.95 -12.60
CA LYS A 2 -0.24 8.93 -11.53
C LYS A 2 -0.76 8.18 -10.30
N ILE A 3 -0.01 7.18 -9.84
CA ILE A 3 -0.33 6.37 -8.66
C ILE A 3 0.78 6.55 -7.63
N ALA A 4 0.41 6.74 -6.37
CA ALA A 4 1.35 6.87 -5.26
C ALA A 4 1.03 5.91 -4.11
N THR A 5 2.05 5.52 -3.37
CA THR A 5 1.90 4.82 -2.09
C THR A 5 2.94 5.29 -1.08
N TRP A 6 2.55 5.38 0.18
CA TRP A 6 3.43 5.77 1.27
C TRP A 6 2.89 5.30 2.63
N ASN A 7 3.74 4.70 3.43
CA ASN A 7 3.49 4.48 4.85
C ASN A 7 3.92 5.76 5.62
N VAL A 8 2.99 6.40 6.32
CA VAL A 8 3.20 7.68 6.99
C VAL A 8 3.40 7.57 8.51
N GLU A 9 3.68 6.35 9.01
CA GLU A 9 4.04 6.11 10.41
C GLU A 9 3.09 6.81 11.39
N TRP A 10 1.78 6.64 11.18
CA TRP A 10 0.73 7.20 12.04
C TRP A 10 0.82 8.73 12.22
N ALA A 11 1.29 9.46 11.22
CA ALA A 11 1.40 10.91 11.28
C ALA A 11 0.07 11.56 11.70
N THR A 12 0.14 12.46 12.69
CA THR A 12 -1.04 13.19 13.17
C THR A 12 -1.31 14.38 12.25
N PRO A 13 -2.49 14.51 11.63
CA PRO A 13 -2.77 15.53 10.60
C PRO A 13 -2.48 16.98 11.04
N ARG A 14 -2.75 17.30 12.31
CA ARG A 14 -2.57 18.65 12.87
C ARG A 14 -1.16 18.96 13.35
N SER A 15 -0.26 17.98 13.39
CA SER A 15 1.15 18.20 13.73
C SER A 15 1.91 18.90 12.58
N SER A 16 3.07 19.49 12.89
CA SER A 16 3.96 20.04 11.86
C SER A 16 4.35 18.98 10.82
N LYS A 17 4.70 17.77 11.27
CA LYS A 17 4.96 16.61 10.41
C LYS A 17 3.75 16.29 9.51
N GLY A 18 2.55 16.20 10.09
CA GLY A 18 1.33 15.89 9.33
C GLY A 18 0.98 16.93 8.27
N LYS A 19 1.17 18.22 8.57
CA LYS A 19 0.96 19.31 7.60
C LYS A 19 1.91 19.19 6.40
N ARG A 20 3.18 18.90 6.64
CA ARG A 20 4.16 18.69 5.57
C ARG A 20 3.82 17.47 4.70
N ILE A 21 3.38 16.36 5.33
CA ILE A 21 2.89 15.19 4.61
C ILE A 21 1.67 15.55 3.74
N GLN A 22 0.71 16.32 4.27
CA GLN A 22 -0.44 16.81 3.49
C GLN A 22 -0.02 17.64 2.27
N GLU A 23 0.98 18.52 2.44
CA GLU A 23 1.52 19.34 1.35
C GLU A 23 2.18 18.46 0.28
N ILE A 24 3.00 17.50 0.68
CA ILE A 24 3.61 16.54 -0.23
C ILE A 24 2.53 15.74 -0.98
N LEU A 25 1.56 15.14 -0.28
CA LEU A 25 0.51 14.35 -0.92
C LEU A 25 -0.33 15.15 -1.92
N ARG A 26 -0.57 16.45 -1.65
CA ARG A 26 -1.25 17.35 -2.59
C ARG A 26 -0.37 17.69 -3.80
N SER A 27 0.92 17.95 -3.59
CA SER A 27 1.85 18.32 -4.67
C SER A 27 2.15 17.17 -5.63
N LEU A 28 1.92 15.93 -5.22
CA LEU A 28 2.04 14.76 -6.10
C LEU A 28 1.07 14.84 -7.29
N GLU A 29 -0.08 15.53 -7.14
CA GLU A 29 -1.15 15.56 -8.15
C GLU A 29 -1.53 14.15 -8.61
N ALA A 30 -1.51 13.19 -7.70
CA ALA A 30 -1.82 11.80 -7.99
C ALA A 30 -3.30 11.61 -8.36
N ASP A 31 -3.58 10.58 -9.13
CA ASP A 31 -4.93 10.12 -9.46
C ASP A 31 -5.42 9.08 -8.45
N VAL A 32 -4.48 8.28 -7.92
CA VAL A 32 -4.73 7.27 -6.88
C VAL A 32 -3.62 7.32 -5.84
N ILE A 33 -3.97 7.24 -4.56
CA ILE A 33 -3.04 7.14 -3.44
C ILE A 33 -3.43 5.96 -2.55
N VAL A 34 -2.50 5.07 -2.29
CA VAL A 34 -2.60 4.09 -1.22
C VAL A 34 -1.76 4.58 -0.05
N LEU A 35 -2.41 5.05 1.01
CA LEU A 35 -1.75 5.53 2.21
C LEU A 35 -1.84 4.44 3.29
N THR A 36 -0.70 4.06 3.86
CA THR A 36 -0.67 3.08 4.93
C THR A 36 -0.24 3.71 6.26
N GLU A 37 -0.75 3.14 7.37
CA GLU A 37 -0.57 3.66 8.74
C GLU A 37 -0.90 5.16 8.82
N GLY A 38 -2.06 5.53 8.28
CA GLY A 38 -2.45 6.90 8.10
C GLY A 38 -3.80 7.27 8.71
N ASN A 39 -4.19 8.49 8.41
CA ASN A 39 -5.47 9.09 8.77
C ASN A 39 -6.06 9.78 7.54
N GLU A 40 -7.36 9.67 7.32
CA GLU A 40 -8.03 10.26 6.16
C GLU A 40 -7.81 11.77 6.01
N GLU A 41 -7.65 12.49 7.13
CA GLU A 41 -7.38 13.94 7.11
C GLU A 41 -6.01 14.31 6.51
N LEU A 42 -5.12 13.34 6.27
CA LEU A 42 -3.85 13.57 5.55
C LEU A 42 -4.04 13.65 4.03
N LEU A 43 -5.10 13.05 3.51
CA LEU A 43 -5.36 12.94 2.07
C LEU A 43 -6.00 14.22 1.51
N PRO A 44 -5.78 14.54 0.23
CA PRO A 44 -6.50 15.63 -0.42
C PRO A 44 -7.99 15.33 -0.56
N PRO A 45 -8.84 16.33 -0.91
CA PRO A 45 -10.24 16.07 -1.24
C PRO A 45 -10.39 15.06 -2.37
N GLY A 46 -11.30 14.09 -2.22
CA GLY A 46 -11.52 13.03 -3.20
C GLY A 46 -12.37 11.90 -2.62
N HIS A 47 -12.34 10.75 -3.27
CA HIS A 47 -13.05 9.55 -2.86
C HIS A 47 -12.11 8.68 -2.01
N ILE A 48 -12.57 8.26 -0.82
CA ILE A 48 -11.77 7.47 0.11
C ILE A 48 -12.54 6.23 0.52
N VAL A 49 -11.85 5.10 0.52
CA VAL A 49 -12.28 3.84 1.15
C VAL A 49 -11.13 3.30 1.99
N ASP A 50 -11.42 2.49 2.99
CA ASP A 50 -10.40 1.99 3.93
C ASP A 50 -10.60 0.51 4.28
N ALA A 51 -9.56 -0.09 4.85
CA ALA A 51 -9.55 -1.48 5.26
C ALA A 51 -10.27 -1.77 6.59
N GLY A 52 -10.94 -0.78 7.20
CA GLY A 52 -11.57 -0.89 8.51
C GLY A 52 -10.61 -0.62 9.68
N THR A 53 -11.13 -0.80 10.89
CA THR A 53 -10.43 -0.47 12.14
C THR A 53 -9.91 -1.67 12.91
N ASP A 54 -10.28 -2.87 12.51
CA ASP A 54 -9.88 -4.11 13.17
C ASP A 54 -8.67 -4.74 12.46
N TRP A 55 -7.48 -4.42 12.92
CA TRP A 55 -6.22 -5.08 12.51
C TRP A 55 -5.53 -5.78 13.69
N GLY A 56 -6.30 -6.07 14.77
CA GLY A 56 -5.82 -6.78 15.95
C GLY A 56 -4.99 -5.94 16.93
N TYR A 57 -5.00 -4.61 16.77
CA TYR A 57 -4.39 -3.65 17.70
C TYR A 57 -5.36 -2.51 17.99
N THR A 58 -5.29 -1.94 19.19
CA THR A 58 -6.10 -0.76 19.53
C THR A 58 -5.55 0.47 18.79
N PRO A 59 -6.35 1.13 17.93
CA PRO A 59 -5.91 2.34 17.25
C PRO A 59 -5.76 3.50 18.24
N LYS A 60 -4.70 4.30 18.09
CA LYS A 60 -4.48 5.53 18.89
C LYS A 60 -5.49 6.62 18.59
N SER A 61 -6.15 6.56 17.45
CA SER A 61 -7.23 7.46 17.02
C SER A 61 -8.27 6.64 16.27
N PRO A 62 -9.58 6.95 16.43
CA PRO A 62 -10.65 6.25 15.72
C PRO A 62 -10.60 6.43 14.20
N ARG A 63 -9.87 7.45 13.71
CA ARG A 63 -9.67 7.71 12.28
C ARG A 63 -8.42 7.08 11.70
N ASN A 64 -7.59 6.44 12.51
CA ASN A 64 -6.40 5.74 12.02
C ASN A 64 -6.81 4.46 11.27
N ARG A 65 -6.13 4.21 10.16
CA ARG A 65 -6.30 3.03 9.30
C ARG A 65 -4.96 2.45 8.92
N LYS A 66 -4.89 1.13 8.86
CA LYS A 66 -3.70 0.47 8.28
C LYS A 66 -3.60 0.72 6.78
N VAL A 67 -4.73 0.80 6.08
CA VAL A 67 -4.78 1.10 4.65
C VAL A 67 -5.94 2.03 4.36
N LEU A 68 -5.64 3.09 3.63
CA LEU A 68 -6.56 4.02 3.01
C LEU A 68 -6.31 4.01 1.51
N LEU A 69 -7.33 3.83 0.71
CA LEU A 69 -7.31 3.98 -0.73
C LEU A 69 -8.07 5.25 -1.08
N TRP A 70 -7.34 6.22 -1.60
CA TRP A 70 -7.88 7.48 -2.10
C TRP A 70 -7.82 7.51 -3.63
N SER A 71 -8.82 8.12 -4.25
CA SER A 71 -8.83 8.40 -5.68
C SER A 71 -9.45 9.77 -5.97
N ARG A 72 -8.90 10.45 -6.98
CA ARG A 72 -9.51 11.63 -7.59
C ARG A 72 -10.84 11.26 -8.29
N TYR A 73 -10.96 10.03 -8.74
CA TYR A 73 -12.09 9.48 -9.47
C TYR A 73 -12.97 8.60 -8.57
N GLN A 74 -14.17 8.30 -9.05
CA GLN A 74 -15.12 7.49 -8.31
C GLN A 74 -14.59 6.08 -8.05
N LEU A 75 -14.83 5.60 -6.84
CA LEU A 75 -14.54 4.24 -6.39
C LEU A 75 -15.83 3.43 -6.31
N SER A 76 -15.80 2.20 -6.83
CA SER A 76 -16.92 1.24 -6.75
C SER A 76 -16.40 -0.15 -6.37
N ASP A 77 -17.30 -1.11 -6.18
CA ASP A 77 -16.99 -2.52 -5.88
C ASP A 77 -15.99 -2.70 -4.74
N VAL A 78 -16.19 -1.93 -3.66
CA VAL A 78 -15.27 -1.90 -2.51
C VAL A 78 -15.31 -3.21 -1.75
N ARG A 79 -14.14 -3.82 -1.53
CA ARG A 79 -13.98 -5.03 -0.72
C ARG A 79 -12.86 -4.81 0.30
N THR A 80 -13.08 -5.27 1.53
CA THR A 80 -12.12 -5.20 2.64
C THR A 80 -11.65 -6.58 3.11
N GLN A 81 -12.15 -7.62 2.47
CA GLN A 81 -11.78 -9.01 2.71
C GLN A 81 -11.49 -9.69 1.38
N THR A 82 -10.65 -10.71 1.41
CA THR A 82 -10.33 -11.57 0.27
C THR A 82 -11.21 -12.83 0.31
N SER A 83 -11.13 -13.66 -0.74
CA SER A 83 -11.78 -14.99 -0.78
C SER A 83 -11.25 -15.94 0.28
N ARG A 84 -10.03 -15.73 0.76
CA ARG A 84 -9.39 -16.42 1.85
C ARG A 84 -9.41 -15.56 3.11
N ASP A 85 -9.58 -16.17 4.26
CA ASP A 85 -9.48 -15.48 5.55
C ASP A 85 -8.03 -15.01 5.78
N ILE A 86 -7.81 -13.69 5.64
CA ILE A 86 -6.52 -13.04 5.86
C ILE A 86 -6.59 -12.14 7.10
N PRO A 87 -5.43 -11.75 7.68
CA PRO A 87 -5.41 -10.77 8.76
C PRO A 87 -6.19 -9.50 8.41
N SER A 88 -7.25 -9.22 9.17
CA SER A 88 -8.21 -8.13 8.93
C SER A 88 -7.58 -6.73 8.99
N GLY A 89 -8.29 -5.74 8.46
CA GLY A 89 -7.93 -4.32 8.55
C GLY A 89 -6.68 -3.91 7.75
N ARG A 90 -6.19 -4.77 6.83
CA ARG A 90 -4.92 -4.58 6.12
C ARG A 90 -5.03 -4.66 4.59
N PHE A 91 -6.24 -4.85 4.09
CA PHE A 91 -6.56 -4.96 2.68
C PHE A 91 -7.81 -4.15 2.36
N VAL A 92 -7.76 -3.40 1.28
CA VAL A 92 -8.93 -2.80 0.65
C VAL A 92 -8.76 -2.83 -0.86
N SER A 93 -9.78 -3.23 -1.58
CA SER A 93 -9.80 -3.12 -3.05
C SER A 93 -11.01 -2.33 -3.51
N ALA A 94 -10.86 -1.64 -4.63
CA ALA A 94 -11.94 -0.95 -5.31
C ALA A 94 -11.67 -0.84 -6.82
N CYS A 95 -12.72 -0.71 -7.61
CA CYS A 95 -12.63 -0.31 -9.00
C CYS A 95 -12.52 1.21 -9.08
N VAL A 96 -11.56 1.72 -9.85
CA VAL A 96 -11.40 3.13 -10.19
C VAL A 96 -11.91 3.35 -11.60
N THR A 97 -12.89 4.26 -11.77
CA THR A 97 -13.44 4.60 -13.08
C THR A 97 -12.86 5.93 -13.56
N MET A 98 -11.95 5.88 -14.53
CA MET A 98 -11.32 7.04 -15.17
C MET A 98 -11.89 7.25 -16.58
N PRO A 99 -11.69 8.43 -17.21
CA PRO A 99 -12.06 8.65 -18.63
C PRO A 99 -11.43 7.62 -19.59
N ASP A 100 -10.20 7.18 -19.27
CA ASP A 100 -9.42 6.28 -20.12
C ASP A 100 -9.66 4.79 -19.82
N GLY A 101 -10.54 4.46 -18.87
CA GLY A 101 -10.92 3.10 -18.57
C GLY A 101 -11.14 2.80 -17.09
N ILE A 102 -11.37 1.52 -16.80
CA ILE A 102 -11.63 1.00 -15.45
C ILE A 102 -10.54 0.02 -15.07
N PHE A 103 -10.05 0.10 -13.84
CA PHE A 103 -9.09 -0.85 -13.30
C PHE A 103 -9.32 -1.08 -11.80
N THR A 104 -8.85 -2.21 -11.29
CA THR A 104 -8.91 -2.53 -9.86
C THR A 104 -7.64 -2.06 -9.16
N VAL A 105 -7.80 -1.48 -7.98
CA VAL A 105 -6.70 -1.18 -7.06
C VAL A 105 -6.86 -2.00 -5.80
N CYS A 106 -5.81 -2.72 -5.42
CA CYS A 106 -5.66 -3.40 -4.14
C CYS A 106 -4.65 -2.62 -3.28
N GLY A 107 -5.14 -1.93 -2.26
CA GLY A 107 -4.32 -1.30 -1.22
C GLY A 107 -4.00 -2.32 -0.12
N VAL A 108 -2.72 -2.44 0.23
CA VAL A 108 -2.24 -3.43 1.20
C VAL A 108 -1.29 -2.83 2.25
N CYS A 109 -1.37 -3.35 3.47
CA CYS A 109 -0.32 -3.20 4.49
C CYS A 109 -0.02 -4.60 5.01
N ILE A 110 0.87 -5.32 4.30
CA ILE A 110 1.19 -6.71 4.62
C ILE A 110 1.76 -6.77 6.05
N PRO A 111 1.33 -7.71 6.90
CA PRO A 111 1.83 -7.81 8.26
C PRO A 111 3.36 -7.89 8.33
N TRP A 112 3.99 -7.09 9.19
CA TRP A 112 5.42 -7.18 9.43
C TRP A 112 5.78 -8.47 10.18
N LYS A 113 7.07 -8.81 10.21
CA LYS A 113 7.63 -10.06 10.77
C LYS A 113 7.03 -10.47 12.11
N ASP A 114 6.92 -9.53 13.07
CA ASP A 114 6.50 -9.82 14.45
C ASP A 114 5.06 -9.37 14.73
N ALA A 115 4.22 -9.20 13.66
CA ALA A 115 2.80 -8.90 13.84
C ALA A 115 2.14 -9.98 14.69
N HIS A 116 1.47 -9.55 15.77
CA HIS A 116 0.79 -10.41 16.75
C HIS A 116 1.65 -11.47 17.45
N VAL A 117 2.98 -11.34 17.42
CA VAL A 117 3.90 -12.26 18.11
C VAL A 117 4.05 -11.89 19.61
N ARG A 118 4.41 -10.62 19.90
CA ARG A 118 4.63 -10.12 21.28
C ARG A 118 3.76 -8.93 21.63
N SER A 119 2.89 -8.53 20.72
CA SER A 119 1.96 -7.42 20.87
C SER A 119 0.69 -7.70 20.07
N GLY A 120 -0.39 -6.95 20.30
CA GLY A 120 -1.69 -7.27 19.71
C GLY A 120 -2.27 -8.54 20.31
N ARG A 121 -2.69 -9.50 19.47
CA ARG A 121 -3.30 -10.76 19.94
C ARG A 121 -2.33 -11.72 20.65
N CYS A 122 -1.03 -11.63 20.37
CA CYS A 122 0.04 -12.50 20.92
C CYS A 122 -0.21 -14.01 20.65
N ASP A 123 -0.75 -14.35 19.51
CA ASP A 123 -1.17 -15.70 19.12
C ASP A 123 -0.49 -16.20 17.83
N ARG A 124 0.59 -15.55 17.42
CA ARG A 124 1.29 -15.83 16.17
C ARG A 124 2.77 -16.13 16.36
N ALA A 125 3.32 -16.93 15.45
CA ALA A 125 4.77 -17.07 15.27
C ALA A 125 5.31 -15.94 14.34
N PRO A 126 6.62 -15.64 14.40
CA PRO A 126 7.25 -14.70 13.47
C PRO A 126 6.95 -15.07 12.01
N TRP A 127 6.56 -14.08 11.20
CA TRP A 127 6.18 -14.21 9.79
C TRP A 127 4.85 -14.92 9.51
N GLN A 128 4.14 -15.47 10.49
CA GLN A 128 2.93 -16.24 10.26
C GLN A 128 1.84 -15.41 9.61
N ASP A 129 1.46 -14.26 10.21
CA ASP A 129 0.44 -13.37 9.63
C ASP A 129 0.87 -12.83 8.25
N HIS A 130 2.18 -12.64 8.03
CA HIS A 130 2.72 -12.22 6.74
C HIS A 130 2.45 -13.27 5.64
N VAL A 131 2.80 -14.52 5.91
CA VAL A 131 2.61 -15.63 4.97
C VAL A 131 1.13 -15.89 4.70
N ASP A 132 0.29 -15.87 5.74
CA ASP A 132 -1.17 -16.03 5.61
C ASP A 132 -1.76 -14.92 4.73
N PHE A 133 -1.32 -13.65 4.95
CA PHE A 133 -1.75 -12.52 4.13
C PHE A 133 -1.31 -12.68 2.67
N VAL A 134 -0.05 -13.02 2.41
CA VAL A 134 0.49 -13.20 1.06
C VAL A 134 -0.24 -14.31 0.32
N ALA A 135 -0.61 -15.40 0.98
CA ALA A 135 -1.38 -16.47 0.37
C ALA A 135 -2.79 -16.01 -0.08
N GLY A 136 -3.48 -15.19 0.74
CA GLY A 136 -4.76 -14.61 0.36
C GLY A 136 -4.64 -13.57 -0.75
N LEU A 137 -3.61 -12.72 -0.70
CA LEU A 137 -3.33 -11.74 -1.75
C LEU A 137 -3.03 -12.41 -3.10
N HIS A 138 -2.31 -13.54 -3.07
CA HIS A 138 -2.04 -14.33 -4.28
C HIS A 138 -3.33 -14.80 -4.96
N GLU A 139 -4.30 -15.28 -4.19
CA GLU A 139 -5.62 -15.67 -4.72
C GLU A 139 -6.36 -14.48 -5.32
N GLU A 140 -6.34 -13.31 -4.66
CA GLU A 140 -6.96 -12.09 -5.19
C GLU A 140 -6.34 -11.64 -6.51
N ILE A 141 -5.02 -11.66 -6.63
CA ILE A 141 -4.30 -11.31 -7.86
C ILE A 141 -4.68 -12.28 -8.99
N ARG A 142 -4.71 -13.57 -8.72
CA ARG A 142 -5.04 -14.61 -9.73
C ARG A 142 -6.49 -14.57 -10.18
N ASN A 143 -7.40 -14.18 -9.31
CA ASN A 143 -8.85 -14.12 -9.59
C ASN A 143 -9.28 -12.76 -10.16
N CYS A 144 -8.40 -11.75 -10.15
CA CYS A 144 -8.72 -10.45 -10.71
C CYS A 144 -8.80 -10.53 -12.23
N VAL A 145 -9.93 -10.07 -12.78
CA VAL A 145 -10.12 -9.98 -14.22
C VAL A 145 -9.91 -8.52 -14.64
N GLY A 146 -9.01 -8.30 -15.61
CA GLY A 146 -8.71 -6.99 -16.14
C GLY A 146 -7.50 -6.31 -15.49
N PRO A 147 -7.32 -5.00 -15.73
CA PRO A 147 -6.17 -4.26 -15.23
C PRO A 147 -6.17 -4.17 -13.71
N LEU A 148 -5.01 -4.46 -13.10
CA LEU A 148 -4.84 -4.50 -11.65
C LEU A 148 -3.61 -3.70 -11.22
N VAL A 149 -3.78 -2.96 -10.14
CA VAL A 149 -2.72 -2.31 -9.37
C VAL A 149 -2.73 -2.88 -7.95
N VAL A 150 -1.59 -3.33 -7.46
CA VAL A 150 -1.37 -3.66 -6.05
C VAL A 150 -0.35 -2.68 -5.49
N ALA A 151 -0.73 -1.90 -4.48
CA ALA A 151 0.12 -0.87 -3.91
C ALA A 151 0.01 -0.84 -2.39
N GLY A 152 1.09 -0.42 -1.72
CA GLY A 152 1.11 -0.30 -0.26
C GLY A 152 2.43 -0.70 0.36
N ASP A 153 2.39 -0.92 1.66
CA ASP A 153 3.51 -1.42 2.45
C ASP A 153 3.55 -2.96 2.38
N PHE A 154 4.53 -3.49 1.63
CA PHE A 154 4.71 -4.93 1.48
C PHE A 154 5.53 -5.54 2.62
N ASN A 155 6.14 -4.71 3.48
CA ASN A 155 7.01 -5.13 4.58
C ASN A 155 8.15 -6.09 4.17
N GLN A 156 8.52 -6.08 2.89
CA GLN A 156 9.65 -6.81 2.33
C GLN A 156 10.40 -5.97 1.30
N ARG A 157 11.69 -6.23 1.17
CA ARG A 157 12.56 -5.59 0.19
C ARG A 157 12.74 -6.46 -1.04
N PHE A 158 12.86 -5.82 -2.19
CA PHE A 158 13.33 -6.42 -3.43
C PHE A 158 14.57 -5.64 -3.92
N PRO A 159 15.74 -6.32 -4.11
CA PRO A 159 15.99 -7.75 -3.86
C PRO A 159 15.90 -8.13 -2.37
N ARG A 160 15.90 -9.44 -2.11
CA ARG A 160 15.82 -10.02 -0.75
C ARG A 160 16.90 -9.44 0.16
N GLY A 161 16.49 -8.96 1.34
CA GLY A 161 17.39 -8.59 2.44
C GLY A 161 17.60 -9.75 3.42
N THR A 162 17.24 -9.51 4.69
CA THR A 162 17.41 -10.49 5.79
C THR A 162 16.20 -11.41 6.01
N GLN A 163 15.12 -11.24 5.29
CA GLN A 163 13.93 -12.08 5.41
C GLN A 163 14.23 -13.54 5.04
N PRO A 164 13.58 -14.55 5.67
CA PRO A 164 13.76 -15.95 5.33
C PRO A 164 13.46 -16.19 3.84
N LEU A 165 14.20 -17.11 3.21
CA LEU A 165 14.07 -17.39 1.78
C LEU A 165 12.62 -17.76 1.41
N ALA A 166 12.00 -18.68 2.14
CA ALA A 166 10.64 -19.13 1.86
C ALA A 166 9.60 -18.00 1.96
N VAL A 167 9.78 -17.05 2.90
CA VAL A 167 8.90 -15.88 3.05
C VAL A 167 9.07 -14.91 1.88
N PHE A 168 10.32 -14.71 1.43
CA PHE A 168 10.59 -13.90 0.24
C PHE A 168 10.03 -14.53 -1.04
N GLU A 169 10.24 -15.85 -1.20
CA GLU A 169 9.74 -16.59 -2.36
C GLU A 169 8.21 -16.57 -2.43
N ALA A 170 7.51 -16.71 -1.30
CA ALA A 170 6.05 -16.62 -1.26
C ALA A 170 5.55 -15.27 -1.81
N LEU A 171 6.15 -14.13 -1.40
CA LEU A 171 5.78 -12.82 -1.92
C LEU A 171 6.19 -12.61 -3.37
N ARG A 172 7.39 -13.06 -3.76
CA ARG A 172 7.86 -13.02 -5.15
C ARG A 172 6.90 -13.77 -6.08
N ASP A 173 6.49 -14.98 -5.68
CA ASP A 173 5.60 -15.82 -6.47
C ASP A 173 4.17 -15.24 -6.50
N CYS A 174 3.71 -14.63 -5.41
CA CYS A 174 2.47 -13.86 -5.36
C CYS A 174 2.48 -12.70 -6.38
N CYS A 175 3.57 -11.97 -6.47
CA CYS A 175 3.72 -10.84 -7.39
C CYS A 175 4.10 -11.26 -8.82
N SER A 176 4.38 -12.55 -9.09
CA SER A 176 4.89 -13.01 -10.41
C SER A 176 4.00 -12.66 -11.62
N PRO A 177 2.65 -12.51 -11.50
CA PRO A 177 1.82 -12.06 -12.61
C PRO A 177 1.88 -10.54 -12.87
N LEU A 178 2.58 -9.78 -12.02
CA LEU A 178 2.63 -8.32 -12.03
C LEU A 178 4.06 -7.83 -12.31
N GLU A 179 4.17 -6.64 -12.87
CA GLU A 179 5.44 -5.90 -12.92
C GLU A 179 5.60 -5.09 -11.64
N LEU A 180 6.69 -5.33 -10.89
CA LEU A 180 7.02 -4.60 -9.67
C LEU A 180 7.90 -3.38 -10.01
N HIS A 181 7.35 -2.17 -9.94
CA HIS A 181 7.97 -0.95 -10.46
C HIS A 181 8.94 -0.25 -9.50
N SER A 182 8.99 -0.68 -8.25
CA SER A 182 9.76 -0.05 -7.17
C SER A 182 11.14 -0.67 -6.93
N VAL A 183 11.54 -1.63 -7.78
CA VAL A 183 12.84 -2.32 -7.64
C VAL A 183 13.95 -1.51 -8.31
N GLY A 184 15.10 -1.40 -7.64
CA GLY A 184 16.30 -0.78 -8.21
C GLY A 184 16.26 0.75 -8.33
N LEU A 185 15.36 1.41 -7.62
CA LEU A 185 15.17 2.87 -7.69
C LEU A 185 16.14 3.65 -6.80
N ASP A 186 16.71 3.00 -5.79
CA ASP A 186 17.52 3.66 -4.78
C ASP A 186 18.55 2.68 -4.19
N GLU A 187 19.64 3.19 -3.60
CA GLU A 187 20.64 2.40 -2.88
C GLU A 187 20.03 1.64 -1.68
N LYS A 188 19.03 2.24 -1.02
CA LYS A 188 18.24 1.56 0.03
C LYS A 188 16.95 1.01 -0.58
N PRO A 189 16.80 -0.31 -0.71
CA PRO A 189 15.56 -0.90 -1.21
C PRO A 189 14.34 -0.45 -0.43
N LEU A 190 13.28 -0.10 -1.16
CA LEU A 190 11.98 0.26 -0.60
C LEU A 190 11.27 -0.97 -0.03
N ILE A 191 10.27 -0.74 0.82
CA ILE A 191 9.30 -1.74 1.29
C ILE A 191 7.85 -1.31 0.99
N ASP A 192 7.67 -0.05 0.56
CA ASP A 192 6.44 0.42 -0.07
C ASP A 192 6.57 0.19 -1.57
N HIS A 193 5.62 -0.52 -2.17
CA HIS A 193 5.72 -0.98 -3.54
C HIS A 193 4.46 -0.67 -4.34
N ILE A 194 4.64 -0.56 -5.67
CA ILE A 194 3.56 -0.54 -6.67
C ILE A 194 3.86 -1.63 -7.69
N ALA A 195 2.91 -2.55 -7.85
CA ALA A 195 2.97 -3.63 -8.83
C ALA A 195 1.71 -3.58 -9.72
N THR A 196 1.85 -3.83 -11.02
CA THR A 196 0.74 -3.70 -11.96
C THR A 196 0.72 -4.81 -12.98
N THR A 197 -0.45 -5.06 -13.57
CA THR A 197 -0.57 -5.83 -14.79
C THR A 197 0.01 -5.06 -16.00
N ASN A 198 0.17 -5.73 -17.14
CA ASN A 198 0.87 -5.20 -18.33
C ASN A 198 0.16 -4.07 -19.07
N GLN A 199 -1.09 -3.72 -18.69
CA GLN A 199 -1.79 -2.55 -19.23
C GLN A 199 -1.22 -1.20 -18.75
N PHE A 200 -0.31 -1.22 -17.77
CA PHE A 200 0.31 -0.03 -17.20
C PHE A 200 1.79 0.06 -17.63
N SER A 201 2.10 1.02 -18.49
CA SER A 201 3.47 1.26 -18.94
C SER A 201 4.09 2.41 -18.14
N LYS A 202 5.13 2.12 -17.34
CA LYS A 202 5.83 3.11 -16.51
C LYS A 202 6.52 4.17 -17.37
N LYS A 203 6.23 5.46 -17.12
CA LYS A 203 6.87 6.62 -17.77
C LYS A 203 7.93 7.27 -16.88
N SER A 204 7.58 7.53 -15.64
CA SER A 204 8.51 8.11 -14.68
C SER A 204 8.18 7.63 -13.28
N VAL A 205 9.17 7.71 -12.41
CA VAL A 205 9.06 7.37 -11.00
C VAL A 205 9.70 8.44 -10.14
N GLU A 206 9.09 8.73 -9.02
CA GLU A 206 9.57 9.66 -8.00
C GLU A 206 9.53 8.95 -6.64
N VAL A 207 10.65 8.99 -5.91
CA VAL A 207 10.72 8.49 -4.54
C VAL A 207 10.36 9.63 -3.59
N ILE A 208 9.36 9.42 -2.75
CA ILE A 208 8.96 10.36 -1.70
C ILE A 208 9.90 10.16 -0.51
N PRO A 209 10.60 11.21 -0.05
CA PRO A 209 11.62 11.06 0.98
C PRO A 209 11.01 10.76 2.36
N ASP A 210 11.77 10.08 3.20
CA ASP A 210 11.47 9.86 4.62
C ASP A 210 11.82 11.06 5.51
N HIS A 211 12.57 12.02 4.98
CA HIS A 211 13.00 13.28 5.63
C HIS A 211 12.90 14.44 4.66
N ASP A 212 12.71 15.64 5.20
CA ASP A 212 12.89 16.91 4.52
C ASP A 212 13.84 17.83 5.34
N GLU A 213 13.99 19.10 4.94
CA GLU A 213 14.81 20.08 5.63
C GLU A 213 14.38 20.31 7.10
N SER A 214 13.12 20.07 7.44
CA SER A 214 12.54 20.22 8.77
C SER A 214 12.59 18.93 9.60
N GLY A 215 13.15 17.83 9.09
CA GLY A 215 13.38 16.57 9.77
C GLY A 215 12.54 15.40 9.28
N LYS A 216 12.40 14.38 10.12
CA LYS A 216 11.73 13.12 9.78
C LYS A 216 10.24 13.31 9.40
N LEU A 217 9.85 12.69 8.30
CA LEU A 217 8.47 12.58 7.80
C LEU A 217 7.87 11.20 8.10
N SER A 218 8.64 10.13 7.86
CA SER A 218 8.24 8.75 8.13
C SER A 218 9.49 7.90 8.41
N ASP A 219 9.32 6.64 8.80
CA ASP A 219 10.36 5.61 8.76
C ASP A 219 10.39 4.88 7.41
N HIS A 220 9.43 5.21 6.53
CA HIS A 220 9.33 4.72 5.16
C HIS A 220 9.55 5.84 4.15
N ARG A 221 10.14 5.50 3.02
CA ARG A 221 10.08 6.28 1.79
C ARG A 221 8.92 5.78 0.96
N GLY A 222 8.12 6.73 0.43
CA GLY A 222 7.04 6.40 -0.48
C GLY A 222 7.51 6.40 -1.94
N ILE A 223 6.58 6.11 -2.84
CA ILE A 223 6.81 6.10 -4.28
C ILE A 223 5.60 6.66 -5.02
N SER A 224 5.87 7.46 -6.05
CA SER A 224 4.87 7.94 -7.00
C SER A 224 5.30 7.58 -8.42
N ILE A 225 4.40 7.03 -9.22
CA ILE A 225 4.70 6.57 -10.58
C ILE A 225 3.68 7.12 -11.56
N LEU A 226 4.19 7.72 -12.64
CA LEU A 226 3.38 8.09 -13.80
C LEU A 226 3.34 6.93 -14.78
N PHE A 227 2.13 6.52 -15.14
CA PHE A 227 1.88 5.46 -16.13
C PHE A 227 1.14 5.99 -17.36
N ASP A 228 1.43 5.39 -18.51
CA ASP A 228 0.44 5.27 -19.59
C ASP A 228 -0.45 4.09 -19.27
N PHE A 229 -1.74 4.25 -19.40
CA PHE A 229 -2.75 3.21 -19.20
C PHE A 229 -3.38 2.87 -20.55
N ASN A 230 -3.21 1.63 -21.00
CA ASN A 230 -3.68 1.14 -22.29
C ASN A 230 -4.58 -0.08 -22.05
N LEU A 231 -5.84 0.01 -22.46
CA LEU A 231 -6.81 -1.09 -22.44
C LEU A 231 -6.66 -2.00 -23.65
#